data_79482eb4241423148a781fd75ac3e5d7
#
_entry.id   79482eb4241423148a781fd75ac3e5d7
#
_cell.length_a   1.000
_cell.length_b   1.000
_cell.length_c   1.000
_cell.angle_alpha   90.00
_cell.angle_beta   90.00
_cell.angle_gamma   90.00
#
_symmetry.space_group_name_H-M   'P 1'
#
loop_
_entity.id
_entity.type
_entity.pdbx_description
1 polymer ?
#
loop_
_entity_poly.entity_id
_entity_poly.type
_entity_poly.pdbx_seq_one_letter_code
_entity_poly.pdbx_strand_id
1 'polypeptide(L)' 'MANHFTPEELAEELGTETREVIQLCVKEGIPIYKGKVDRSLLMVVMKAKGIKLPKTTVASI' A
#
# COMPACT_ATOMS: atom_id res chain seq x y z
N MET A 1 17.97 7.77 -0.86
CA MET A 1 16.73 8.22 -0.89
C MET A 1 15.78 7.29 -0.33
N ALA A 2 15.13 7.65 0.63
CA ALA A 2 14.24 6.76 1.28
C ALA A 2 13.00 6.62 0.47
N ASN A 3 12.66 5.43 0.14
CA ASN A 3 11.48 5.16 -0.62
C ASN A 3 10.45 4.58 0.33
N HIS A 4 10.43 5.12 1.54
CA HIS A 4 9.56 4.61 2.59
C HIS A 4 8.43 5.58 2.87
N PHE A 5 7.23 5.07 2.88
CA PHE A 5 6.01 5.85 3.07
C PHE A 5 5.16 5.20 4.14
N THR A 6 4.39 5.99 4.84
CA THR A 6 3.45 5.41 5.80
C THR A 6 2.33 4.71 5.03
N PRO A 7 1.65 3.75 5.65
CA PRO A 7 0.51 3.12 4.98
C PRO A 7 -0.56 4.12 4.60
N GLU A 8 -0.74 5.19 5.39
CA GLU A 8 -1.69 6.23 5.04
C GLU A 8 -1.30 6.93 3.75
N GLU A 9 -0.02 7.24 3.60
CA GLU A 9 0.45 7.90 2.39
C GLU A 9 0.27 7.00 1.18
N LEU A 10 0.57 5.72 1.34
CA LEU A 10 0.41 4.77 0.24
C LEU A 10 -1.06 4.57 -0.10
N ALA A 11 -1.92 4.53 0.91
CA ALA A 11 -3.34 4.39 0.66
C ALA A 11 -3.88 5.56 -0.13
N GLU A 12 -3.44 6.74 0.21
CA GLU A 12 -3.85 7.94 -0.51
C GLU A 12 -3.36 7.91 -1.95
N GLU A 13 -2.12 7.53 -2.14
CA GLU A 13 -1.55 7.45 -3.48
C GLU A 13 -2.28 6.41 -4.34
N LEU A 14 -2.61 5.28 -3.74
CA LEU A 14 -3.24 4.18 -4.46
C LEU A 14 -4.77 4.31 -4.53
N GLY A 15 -5.33 5.28 -3.84
CA GLY A 15 -6.78 5.46 -3.85
C GLY A 15 -7.51 4.36 -3.09
N THR A 16 -6.93 3.87 -2.01
CA THR A 16 -7.51 2.81 -1.21
C THR A 16 -7.49 3.20 0.26
N GLU A 17 -7.93 2.32 1.13
CA GLU A 17 -7.94 2.58 2.55
C GLU A 17 -6.65 2.12 3.20
N THR A 18 -6.26 2.79 4.27
CA THR A 18 -5.04 2.46 4.98
C THR A 18 -4.99 1.00 5.40
N ARG A 19 -6.10 0.47 5.89
CA ARG A 19 -6.09 -0.91 6.35
C ARG A 19 -5.87 -1.89 5.20
N GLU A 20 -6.27 -1.54 3.98
CA GLU A 20 -6.03 -2.41 2.83
C GLU A 20 -4.53 -2.51 2.56
N VAL A 21 -3.82 -1.40 2.70
CA VAL A 21 -2.38 -1.41 2.52
C VAL A 21 -1.72 -2.26 3.60
N ILE A 22 -2.15 -2.09 4.84
CA ILE A 22 -1.58 -2.85 5.94
C ILE A 22 -1.84 -4.34 5.76
N GLN A 23 -3.05 -4.71 5.39
CA GLN A 23 -3.39 -6.11 5.18
C GLN A 23 -2.56 -6.71 4.06
N LEU A 24 -2.36 -5.95 3.00
CA LEU A 24 -1.54 -6.43 1.89
C LEU A 24 -0.11 -6.67 2.35
N CYS A 25 0.43 -5.75 3.12
CA CYS A 25 1.79 -5.93 3.61
C CYS A 25 1.92 -7.17 4.47
N VAL A 26 0.96 -7.40 5.35
CA VAL A 26 0.98 -8.59 6.20
C VAL A 26 0.83 -9.85 5.37
N LYS A 27 -0.08 -9.83 4.43
CA LYS A 27 -0.35 -11.01 3.62
C LYS A 27 0.84 -11.38 2.74
N GLU A 28 1.49 -10.38 2.17
CA GLU A 28 2.60 -10.64 1.26
C GLU A 28 3.96 -10.63 1.93
N GLY A 29 3.99 -10.44 3.23
CA GLY A 29 5.26 -10.45 3.95
C GLY A 29 6.11 -9.22 3.68
N ILE A 30 5.49 -8.12 3.31
CA ILE A 30 6.23 -6.89 3.10
C ILE A 30 6.46 -6.24 4.45
N PRO A 31 7.71 -6.01 4.85
CA PRO A 31 7.98 -5.50 6.20
C PRO A 31 7.54 -4.05 6.35
N ILE A 32 7.02 -3.76 7.53
CA ILE A 32 6.69 -2.40 7.91
C ILE A 32 7.71 -2.02 8.98
N TYR A 33 8.59 -1.10 8.64
CA TYR A 33 9.67 -0.74 9.52
C TYR A 33 9.46 0.67 10.04
N LYS A 34 9.39 0.82 11.34
CA LYS A 34 9.14 2.10 11.99
C LYS A 34 7.89 2.77 11.44
N GLY A 35 6.88 1.97 11.18
CA GLY A 35 5.62 2.49 10.68
C GLY A 35 5.61 2.88 9.22
N LYS A 36 6.65 2.50 8.48
CA LYS A 36 6.73 2.85 7.06
C LYS A 36 6.98 1.62 6.21
N VAL A 37 6.53 1.67 4.98
CA VAL A 37 6.60 0.58 4.04
C VAL A 37 7.47 1.00 2.86
N ASP A 38 8.28 0.07 2.36
CA ASP A 38 9.08 0.33 1.17
C ASP A 38 8.15 0.35 -0.03
N ARG A 39 7.95 1.54 -0.59
CA ARG A 39 7.01 1.71 -1.70
C ARG A 39 7.45 0.92 -2.93
N SER A 40 8.74 0.90 -3.20
CA SER A 40 9.24 0.18 -4.38
C SER A 40 8.93 -1.30 -4.26
N LEU A 41 9.16 -1.87 -3.09
CA LEU A 41 8.89 -3.29 -2.89
C LEU A 41 7.40 -3.56 -3.01
N LEU A 42 6.56 -2.71 -2.42
CA LEU A 42 5.13 -2.87 -2.51
C LEU A 42 4.66 -2.87 -3.97
N MET A 43 5.16 -1.91 -4.74
CA MET A 43 4.75 -1.81 -6.15
C MET A 43 5.22 -3.01 -6.95
N VAL A 44 6.42 -3.50 -6.69
CA VAL A 44 6.94 -4.67 -7.39
C VAL A 44 6.08 -5.89 -7.09
N VAL A 45 5.72 -6.09 -5.81
CA VAL A 45 4.90 -7.24 -5.43
C VAL A 45 3.52 -7.14 -6.06
N MET A 46 2.91 -5.96 -6.02
CA MET A 46 1.59 -5.79 -6.60
C MET A 46 1.60 -6.06 -8.10
N LYS A 47 2.63 -5.58 -8.77
CA LYS A 47 2.72 -5.78 -10.22
C LYS A 47 3.00 -7.23 -10.55
N ALA A 48 3.91 -7.85 -9.82
CA ALA A 48 4.29 -9.23 -10.11
C ALA A 48 3.14 -10.21 -9.89
N LYS A 49 2.29 -9.93 -8.92
CA LYS A 49 1.19 -10.82 -8.59
C LYS A 49 -0.15 -10.34 -9.12
N GLY A 50 -0.17 -9.22 -9.80
CA GLY A 50 -1.43 -8.68 -10.34
C GLY A 50 -2.41 -8.29 -9.26
N ILE A 51 -1.90 -7.83 -8.11
CA ILE A 51 -2.76 -7.49 -7.00
C ILE A 51 -3.39 -6.13 -7.23
N LYS A 52 -4.67 -6.04 -6.99
CA LYS A 52 -5.39 -4.77 -7.05
C LYS A 52 -6.09 -4.56 -5.74
N LEU A 53 -5.91 -3.39 -5.16
CA LEU A 53 -6.60 -3.05 -3.93
C LEU A 53 -7.93 -2.38 -4.25
N PRO A 54 -8.94 -2.59 -3.40
CA PRO A 54 -10.23 -1.95 -3.64
C PRO A 54 -10.05 -0.45 -3.49
N LYS A 55 -10.60 0.29 -4.42
CA LYS A 55 -10.48 1.74 -4.37
C LYS A 55 -11.54 2.31 -3.48
N THR A 56 -11.15 3.33 -2.73
CA THR A 56 -12.10 4.03 -1.91
C THR A 56 -12.94 4.87 -2.81
N THR A 57 -14.19 4.66 -2.77
CA THR A 57 -15.08 5.42 -3.58
C THR A 57 -15.44 6.60 -2.84
N VAL A 58 -14.85 7.61 -3.05
CA VAL A 58 -15.22 8.73 -2.41
C VAL A 58 -16.27 9.26 -3.10
N ALA A 59 -17.14 8.91 -2.98
CA ALA A 59 -18.26 9.32 -3.53
C ALA A 59 -18.24 10.60 -3.93
N SER A 60 -17.88 10.96 -4.26
CA SER A 60 -17.92 11.96 -4.55
C SER A 60 -18.86 12.45 -4.99
N ILE A 61 -19.27 12.47 -4.94
CA ILE A 61 -20.09 12.98 -5.34
C ILE A 61 -20.34 13.54 -5.58
#